data_bf85e6d4f5300b8db2cb4fafc5f2cc7c
#
_entry.id   bf85e6d4f5300b8db2cb4fafc5f2cc7c
#
_cell.length_a   1.000
_cell.length_b   1.000
_cell.length_c   1.000
_cell.angle_alpha   90.00
_cell.angle_beta   90.00
_cell.angle_gamma   90.00
#
_symmetry.space_group_name_H-M   'P 1'
#
loop_
_entity.id
_entity.type
_entity.pdbx_description
1 polymer ?
#
loop_
_entity_poly.entity_id
_entity_poly.type
_entity_poly.pdbx_seq_one_letter_code
_entity_poly.pdbx_strand_id
1 'polypeptide(L)'
;METTMPYVTTKDGAEIYYKDWGSGPAIFFSHGWPLSADMWEQQMMFFASHGFRAIAHDRRGFGRSSQPWNGYDYDTFADDISLILETLDVHDVIMVGFSMGGGDVARYISRSRGQRVAKAVLTSAVTPLFIKTPDHSEGVDKSVFDWIRDGLIKDRPDFLDKFNALFYGTTHNPGAVSDAIFKQTLQIALAGSLKATYDSVAAFSETDFREDMKAFTMPTLIIHGDADQVVPPEATGKLAHAMIRGSVLKLYSGAPHALVTTHKDQYNADLLAFCKS
;
A
#
# COMPACT_ATOMS: atom_id res chain seq x y z
N MET A 1 -3.83 -3.39 32.95
CA MET A 1 -3.82 -2.77 31.61
C MET A 1 -5.04 -3.31 30.90
N GLU A 2 -6.04 -2.47 30.65
CA GLU A 2 -7.10 -2.85 29.71
C GLU A 2 -6.43 -3.11 28.34
N THR A 3 -6.57 -4.32 27.86
CA THR A 3 -6.21 -4.64 26.47
C THR A 3 -7.25 -3.96 25.61
N THR A 4 -6.97 -2.76 25.15
CA THR A 4 -7.78 -2.13 24.11
C THR A 4 -7.82 -3.08 22.92
N MET A 5 -9.03 -3.45 22.50
CA MET A 5 -9.22 -4.24 21.29
C MET A 5 -8.57 -3.48 20.12
N PRO A 6 -7.77 -4.11 19.26
CA PRO A 6 -7.04 -3.43 18.20
C PRO A 6 -7.96 -3.07 17.00
N TYR A 7 -9.09 -2.43 17.31
CA TYR A 7 -10.10 -2.00 16.33
C TYR A 7 -10.54 -0.57 16.59
N VAL A 8 -10.85 0.15 15.52
CA VAL A 8 -11.63 1.39 15.56
C VAL A 8 -12.93 1.18 14.80
N THR A 9 -14.03 1.76 15.33
CA THR A 9 -15.35 1.65 14.70
C THR A 9 -15.65 2.92 13.92
N THR A 10 -15.87 2.79 12.62
CA THR A 10 -16.16 3.90 11.70
C THR A 10 -17.60 4.41 11.86
N LYS A 11 -17.91 5.56 11.25
CA LYS A 11 -19.27 6.14 11.30
C LYS A 11 -20.34 5.25 10.65
N ASP A 12 -19.95 4.45 9.67
CA ASP A 12 -20.84 3.48 8.99
C ASP A 12 -20.86 2.11 9.68
N GLY A 13 -20.21 1.99 10.86
CA GLY A 13 -20.24 0.79 11.69
C GLY A 13 -19.22 -0.28 11.29
N ALA A 14 -18.32 -0.01 10.35
CA ALA A 14 -17.24 -0.95 10.05
C ALA A 14 -16.18 -0.92 11.15
N GLU A 15 -15.66 -2.07 11.54
CA GLU A 15 -14.54 -2.21 12.46
C GLU A 15 -13.25 -2.37 11.66
N ILE A 16 -12.30 -1.47 11.88
CA ILE A 16 -11.01 -1.45 11.20
C ILE A 16 -9.94 -1.95 12.17
N TYR A 17 -9.36 -3.09 11.85
CA TYR A 17 -8.27 -3.69 12.62
C TYR A 17 -6.96 -2.97 12.39
N TYR A 18 -6.16 -2.80 13.44
CA TYR A 18 -4.80 -2.30 13.33
C TYR A 18 -3.84 -3.06 14.24
N LYS A 19 -2.55 -3.06 13.89
CA LYS A 19 -1.42 -3.46 14.72
C LYS A 19 -0.68 -2.22 15.17
N ASP A 20 -0.17 -2.23 16.41
CA ASP A 20 0.57 -1.11 17.02
C ASP A 20 1.70 -1.67 17.87
N TRP A 21 2.92 -1.62 17.38
CA TRP A 21 4.09 -2.25 17.97
C TRP A 21 5.20 -1.25 18.25
N GLY A 22 5.88 -1.40 19.40
CA GLY A 22 7.01 -0.56 19.79
C GLY A 22 6.59 0.79 20.38
N SER A 23 7.53 1.74 20.37
CA SER A 23 7.33 3.08 20.91
C SER A 23 8.34 4.05 20.26
N GLY A 24 8.07 5.36 20.33
CA GLY A 24 8.88 6.41 19.71
C GLY A 24 8.18 7.10 18.56
N PRO A 25 8.91 7.71 17.59
CA PRO A 25 8.33 8.33 16.41
C PRO A 25 7.44 7.34 15.64
N ALA A 26 6.26 7.78 15.22
CA ALA A 26 5.29 6.90 14.58
C ALA A 26 5.58 6.70 13.10
N ILE A 27 5.49 5.45 12.66
CA ILE A 27 5.48 5.05 11.25
C ILE A 27 4.23 4.22 10.97
N PHE A 28 3.43 4.66 9.99
CA PHE A 28 2.17 4.04 9.60
C PHE A 28 2.30 3.38 8.25
N PHE A 29 1.89 2.11 8.14
CA PHE A 29 1.98 1.30 6.94
C PHE A 29 0.61 0.99 6.35
N SER A 30 0.36 1.37 5.09
CA SER A 30 -0.81 0.98 4.32
C SER A 30 -0.45 -0.08 3.29
N HIS A 31 -1.17 -1.20 3.33
CA HIS A 31 -0.89 -2.39 2.52
C HIS A 31 -1.38 -2.27 1.07
N GLY A 32 -0.77 -3.07 0.18
CA GLY A 32 -1.20 -3.25 -1.20
C GLY A 32 -2.40 -4.21 -1.34
N TRP A 33 -3.04 -4.18 -2.51
CA TRP A 33 -4.08 -5.12 -2.91
C TRP A 33 -3.47 -6.51 -3.22
N PRO A 34 -4.13 -7.60 -2.89
CA PRO A 34 -5.29 -7.76 -2.00
C PRO A 34 -4.86 -8.23 -0.60
N LEU A 35 -3.82 -7.63 -0.04
CA LEU A 35 -3.16 -8.07 1.18
C LEU A 35 -3.81 -7.48 2.45
N SER A 36 -3.08 -7.52 3.57
CA SER A 36 -3.44 -6.97 4.86
C SER A 36 -2.20 -6.42 5.59
N ALA A 37 -2.35 -5.92 6.82
CA ALA A 37 -1.23 -5.50 7.67
C ALA A 37 -0.16 -6.59 7.85
N ASP A 38 -0.51 -7.85 7.65
CA ASP A 38 0.41 -8.98 7.82
C ASP A 38 1.57 -8.96 6.82
N MET A 39 1.41 -8.32 5.65
CA MET A 39 2.52 -8.12 4.73
C MET A 39 3.67 -7.28 5.31
N TRP A 40 3.35 -6.44 6.30
CA TRP A 40 4.27 -5.49 6.90
C TRP A 40 4.97 -6.00 8.17
N GLU A 41 4.68 -7.22 8.66
CA GLU A 41 5.19 -7.70 9.94
C GLU A 41 6.71 -7.65 10.06
N GLN A 42 7.43 -7.94 8.98
CA GLN A 42 8.90 -7.87 8.99
C GLN A 42 9.40 -6.42 9.11
N GLN A 43 8.77 -5.47 8.40
CA GLN A 43 9.08 -4.04 8.54
C GLN A 43 8.67 -3.52 9.91
N MET A 44 7.48 -3.87 10.38
CA MET A 44 7.01 -3.47 11.73
C MET A 44 7.96 -3.94 12.82
N MET A 45 8.38 -5.22 12.78
CA MET A 45 9.35 -5.77 13.74
C MET A 45 10.69 -5.06 13.65
N PHE A 46 11.18 -4.79 12.43
CA PHE A 46 12.41 -4.05 12.21
C PHE A 46 12.33 -2.65 12.80
N PHE A 47 11.29 -1.86 12.46
CA PHE A 47 11.16 -0.49 12.92
C PHE A 47 10.91 -0.39 14.43
N ALA A 48 10.08 -1.28 15.00
CA ALA A 48 9.87 -1.35 16.44
C ALA A 48 11.19 -1.63 17.20
N SER A 49 12.03 -2.52 16.66
CA SER A 49 13.36 -2.82 17.22
C SER A 49 14.37 -1.67 17.05
N HIS A 50 14.08 -0.69 16.19
CA HIS A 50 14.90 0.50 15.96
C HIS A 50 14.34 1.78 16.63
N GLY A 51 13.39 1.62 17.56
CA GLY A 51 12.88 2.73 18.38
C GLY A 51 11.75 3.54 17.72
N PHE A 52 10.97 2.93 16.84
CA PHE A 52 9.77 3.51 16.25
C PHE A 52 8.51 2.84 16.80
N ARG A 53 7.42 3.57 16.83
CA ARG A 53 6.06 3.03 16.98
C ARG A 53 5.54 2.67 15.60
N ALA A 54 5.52 1.37 15.27
CA ALA A 54 5.10 0.86 13.98
C ALA A 54 3.60 0.49 14.01
N ILE A 55 2.81 1.15 13.18
CA ILE A 55 1.35 0.96 13.06
C ILE A 55 1.03 0.46 11.66
N ALA A 56 0.18 -0.54 11.53
CA ALA A 56 -0.35 -0.99 10.24
C ALA A 56 -1.83 -1.38 10.42
N HIS A 57 -2.64 -1.19 9.40
CA HIS A 57 -4.05 -1.56 9.46
C HIS A 57 -4.42 -2.59 8.39
N ASP A 58 -5.48 -3.33 8.64
CA ASP A 58 -6.18 -4.08 7.61
C ASP A 58 -7.24 -3.13 7.03
N ARG A 59 -7.14 -2.77 5.74
CA ARG A 59 -8.17 -1.95 5.07
C ARG A 59 -9.52 -2.65 5.15
N ARG A 60 -10.62 -1.88 5.24
CA ARG A 60 -11.97 -2.46 5.17
C ARG A 60 -12.08 -3.47 4.03
N GLY A 61 -12.73 -4.60 4.27
CA GLY A 61 -12.86 -5.69 3.33
C GLY A 61 -11.70 -6.67 3.27
N PHE A 62 -10.59 -6.39 3.96
CA PHE A 62 -9.36 -7.21 3.97
C PHE A 62 -8.98 -7.64 5.38
N GLY A 63 -8.26 -8.76 5.46
CA GLY A 63 -7.73 -9.30 6.71
C GLY A 63 -8.79 -9.48 7.79
N ARG A 64 -8.60 -8.82 8.94
CA ARG A 64 -9.46 -8.90 10.13
C ARG A 64 -10.50 -7.79 10.22
N SER A 65 -10.43 -6.81 9.31
CA SER A 65 -11.41 -5.72 9.27
C SER A 65 -12.77 -6.18 8.75
N SER A 66 -13.83 -5.43 9.11
CA SER A 66 -15.18 -5.64 8.60
C SER A 66 -15.21 -5.70 7.08
N GLN A 67 -16.12 -6.51 6.54
CA GLN A 67 -16.30 -6.72 5.11
C GLN A 67 -17.66 -6.14 4.64
N PRO A 68 -17.85 -4.80 4.66
CA PRO A 68 -19.11 -4.18 4.24
C PRO A 68 -19.36 -4.41 2.75
N TRP A 69 -20.60 -4.22 2.31
CA TRP A 69 -20.94 -4.34 0.89
C TRP A 69 -20.43 -3.18 0.04
N ASN A 70 -20.24 -1.98 0.63
CA ASN A 70 -19.83 -0.75 -0.06
C ASN A 70 -18.64 -0.08 0.67
N GLY A 71 -18.13 1.03 0.10
CA GLY A 71 -17.09 1.86 0.72
C GLY A 71 -15.67 1.45 0.31
N TYR A 72 -15.53 0.91 -0.90
CA TYR A 72 -14.24 0.51 -1.46
C TYR A 72 -13.69 1.58 -2.40
N ASP A 73 -13.61 2.82 -1.88
CA ASP A 73 -13.07 4.00 -2.56
C ASP A 73 -12.04 4.71 -1.66
N TYR A 74 -11.17 5.50 -2.26
CA TYR A 74 -10.08 6.14 -1.54
C TYR A 74 -10.49 7.23 -0.56
N ASP A 75 -11.64 7.86 -0.76
CA ASP A 75 -12.14 8.84 0.22
C ASP A 75 -12.51 8.13 1.51
N THR A 76 -13.19 7.00 1.39
CA THR A 76 -13.55 6.14 2.53
C THR A 76 -12.30 5.54 3.20
N PHE A 77 -11.30 5.06 2.43
CA PHE A 77 -10.06 4.53 2.99
C PHE A 77 -9.26 5.62 3.73
N ALA A 78 -9.23 6.84 3.22
CA ALA A 78 -8.58 7.97 3.89
C ALA A 78 -9.29 8.35 5.20
N ASP A 79 -10.62 8.28 5.24
CA ASP A 79 -11.41 8.54 6.45
C ASP A 79 -11.16 7.45 7.51
N ASP A 80 -11.02 6.18 7.12
CA ASP A 80 -10.64 5.08 8.03
C ASP A 80 -9.25 5.31 8.64
N ILE A 81 -8.27 5.72 7.83
CA ILE A 81 -6.93 6.05 8.31
C ILE A 81 -6.97 7.26 9.28
N SER A 82 -7.74 8.31 8.94
CA SER A 82 -7.91 9.46 9.83
C SER A 82 -8.40 9.02 11.20
N LEU A 83 -9.42 8.18 11.24
CA LEU A 83 -9.98 7.67 12.49
C LEU A 83 -8.96 6.89 13.32
N ILE A 84 -8.13 6.03 12.69
CA ILE A 84 -7.06 5.31 13.41
C ILE A 84 -6.07 6.29 14.03
N LEU A 85 -5.55 7.25 13.23
CA LEU A 85 -4.56 8.21 13.70
C LEU A 85 -5.12 9.15 14.79
N GLU A 86 -6.40 9.53 14.70
CA GLU A 86 -7.10 10.30 15.71
C GLU A 86 -7.30 9.52 17.02
N THR A 87 -7.78 8.26 16.90
CA THR A 87 -8.02 7.39 18.06
C THR A 87 -6.74 7.07 18.83
N LEU A 88 -5.62 6.89 18.11
CA LEU A 88 -4.31 6.61 18.69
C LEU A 88 -3.54 7.88 19.08
N ASP A 89 -4.13 9.06 18.85
CA ASP A 89 -3.54 10.38 19.02
C ASP A 89 -2.13 10.51 18.41
N VAL A 90 -1.99 10.03 17.18
CA VAL A 90 -0.72 10.02 16.45
C VAL A 90 -0.52 11.35 15.74
N HIS A 91 0.65 11.95 15.94
CA HIS A 91 1.11 13.17 15.28
C HIS A 91 2.49 12.93 14.67
N ASP A 92 2.89 13.78 13.73
CA ASP A 92 4.20 13.72 13.06
C ASP A 92 4.51 12.34 12.48
N VAL A 93 3.47 11.68 11.93
CA VAL A 93 3.57 10.31 11.41
C VAL A 93 4.34 10.26 10.10
N ILE A 94 5.17 9.23 9.95
CA ILE A 94 5.77 8.84 8.67
C ILE A 94 4.79 7.90 7.99
N MET A 95 4.15 8.34 6.90
CA MET A 95 3.17 7.55 6.17
C MET A 95 3.84 6.73 5.08
N VAL A 96 3.68 5.40 5.09
CA VAL A 96 4.23 4.48 4.09
C VAL A 96 3.10 3.78 3.38
N GLY A 97 3.00 3.94 2.06
CA GLY A 97 2.00 3.27 1.24
C GLY A 97 2.64 2.39 0.17
N PHE A 98 2.24 1.13 0.12
CA PHE A 98 2.69 0.18 -0.90
C PHE A 98 1.59 -0.06 -1.92
N SER A 99 1.92 0.04 -3.22
CA SER A 99 1.00 -0.28 -4.31
C SER A 99 -0.33 0.51 -4.17
N MET A 100 -1.47 -0.16 -4.06
CA MET A 100 -2.76 0.45 -3.73
C MET A 100 -2.68 1.34 -2.47
N GLY A 101 -1.91 0.94 -1.44
CA GLY A 101 -1.72 1.73 -0.22
C GLY A 101 -1.04 3.09 -0.45
N GLY A 102 -0.33 3.25 -1.56
CA GLY A 102 0.18 4.57 -1.97
C GLY A 102 -0.94 5.55 -2.32
N GLY A 103 -2.04 5.06 -2.89
CA GLY A 103 -3.24 5.86 -3.10
C GLY A 103 -3.93 6.25 -1.80
N ASP A 104 -3.95 5.36 -0.78
CA ASP A 104 -4.46 5.68 0.56
C ASP A 104 -3.68 6.86 1.16
N VAL A 105 -2.34 6.78 1.12
CA VAL A 105 -1.45 7.84 1.62
C VAL A 105 -1.68 9.14 0.87
N ALA A 106 -1.77 9.08 -0.47
CA ALA A 106 -2.00 10.26 -1.30
C ALA A 106 -3.33 10.94 -0.97
N ARG A 107 -4.42 10.18 -0.93
CA ARG A 107 -5.75 10.71 -0.63
C ARG A 107 -5.85 11.21 0.82
N TYR A 108 -5.25 10.53 1.79
CA TYR A 108 -5.21 11.01 3.17
C TYR A 108 -4.47 12.36 3.28
N ILE A 109 -3.27 12.48 2.69
CA ILE A 109 -2.49 13.72 2.71
C ILE A 109 -3.28 14.87 2.08
N SER A 110 -3.92 14.64 0.94
CA SER A 110 -4.71 15.65 0.24
C SER A 110 -5.91 16.11 1.08
N ARG A 111 -6.72 15.18 1.60
CA ARG A 111 -7.93 15.47 2.38
C ARG A 111 -7.61 16.11 3.74
N SER A 112 -6.55 15.65 4.41
CA SER A 112 -6.10 16.23 5.69
C SER A 112 -5.23 17.48 5.53
N ARG A 113 -4.90 17.88 4.30
CA ARG A 113 -3.92 18.94 4.00
C ARG A 113 -2.57 18.70 4.68
N GLY A 114 -2.14 17.44 4.73
CA GLY A 114 -0.90 17.03 5.37
C GLY A 114 -0.90 17.09 6.90
N GLN A 115 -2.04 17.36 7.53
CA GLN A 115 -2.13 17.33 9.00
C GLN A 115 -1.68 15.98 9.54
N ARG A 116 -0.96 15.99 10.66
CA ARG A 116 -0.36 14.83 11.34
C ARG A 116 0.77 14.14 10.57
N VAL A 117 1.14 14.56 9.33
CA VAL A 117 2.14 13.89 8.50
C VAL A 117 3.47 14.63 8.51
N ALA A 118 4.52 14.00 9.04
CA ALA A 118 5.88 14.54 9.00
C ALA A 118 6.61 14.16 7.69
N LYS A 119 6.44 12.95 7.20
CA LYS A 119 7.09 12.43 5.99
C LYS A 119 6.17 11.47 5.25
N ALA A 120 6.36 11.33 3.94
CA ALA A 120 5.62 10.39 3.10
C ALA A 120 6.55 9.44 2.33
N VAL A 121 6.11 8.20 2.16
CA VAL A 121 6.84 7.18 1.38
C VAL A 121 5.86 6.47 0.45
N LEU A 122 6.13 6.51 -0.84
CA LEU A 122 5.36 5.83 -1.88
C LEU A 122 6.20 4.67 -2.43
N THR A 123 5.80 3.45 -2.13
CA THR A 123 6.52 2.24 -2.54
C THR A 123 5.76 1.50 -3.61
N SER A 124 6.31 1.35 -4.81
CA SER A 124 5.64 0.71 -5.97
C SER A 124 4.18 1.16 -6.11
N ALA A 125 3.92 2.46 -5.83
CA ALA A 125 2.58 3.00 -5.65
C ALA A 125 1.85 3.19 -6.99
N VAL A 126 0.53 3.06 -6.98
CA VAL A 126 -0.35 3.25 -8.15
C VAL A 126 -0.53 4.72 -8.56
N THR A 127 0.06 5.63 -7.80
CA THR A 127 0.00 7.09 -8.03
C THR A 127 1.00 7.56 -9.08
N PRO A 128 0.73 8.63 -9.84
CA PRO A 128 -0.40 9.56 -9.74
C PRO A 128 -1.67 9.11 -10.49
N LEU A 129 -1.57 8.23 -11.46
CA LEU A 129 -2.67 7.65 -12.22
C LEU A 129 -2.20 6.31 -12.78
N PHE A 130 -3.03 5.27 -12.71
CA PHE A 130 -2.59 3.94 -13.10
C PHE A 130 -3.15 3.54 -14.47
N ILE A 131 -4.42 3.84 -14.75
CA ILE A 131 -5.05 3.51 -16.02
C ILE A 131 -4.54 4.43 -17.13
N LYS A 132 -4.43 3.86 -18.33
CA LYS A 132 -4.14 4.60 -19.57
C LYS A 132 -5.32 5.49 -19.96
N THR A 133 -5.02 6.76 -20.22
CA THR A 133 -5.96 7.76 -20.72
C THR A 133 -5.34 8.54 -21.88
N PRO A 134 -6.10 9.34 -22.65
CA PRO A 134 -5.53 10.16 -23.74
C PRO A 134 -4.40 11.10 -23.31
N ASP A 135 -4.43 11.55 -22.05
CA ASP A 135 -3.42 12.44 -21.45
C ASP A 135 -2.43 11.69 -20.53
N HIS A 136 -2.50 10.35 -20.49
CA HIS A 136 -1.59 9.46 -19.76
C HIS A 136 -1.32 8.19 -20.57
N SER A 137 -0.53 8.34 -21.63
CA SER A 137 -0.22 7.27 -22.60
C SER A 137 0.57 6.10 -21.98
N GLU A 138 1.36 6.37 -20.92
CA GLU A 138 2.19 5.39 -20.22
C GLU A 138 1.39 4.49 -19.26
N GLY A 139 0.13 4.85 -19.01
CA GLY A 139 -0.77 4.09 -18.13
C GLY A 139 -1.04 2.67 -18.64
N VAL A 140 -1.52 1.81 -17.74
CA VAL A 140 -1.86 0.42 -18.03
C VAL A 140 -3.22 0.35 -18.73
N ASP A 141 -3.31 -0.45 -19.78
CA ASP A 141 -4.54 -0.61 -20.55
C ASP A 141 -5.67 -1.17 -19.69
N LYS A 142 -6.90 -0.68 -19.92
CA LYS A 142 -8.10 -1.11 -19.18
C LYS A 142 -8.32 -2.62 -19.23
N SER A 143 -7.97 -3.27 -20.32
CA SER A 143 -8.11 -4.72 -20.50
C SER A 143 -7.37 -5.54 -19.45
N VAL A 144 -6.27 -5.01 -18.88
CA VAL A 144 -5.53 -5.66 -17.78
C VAL A 144 -6.39 -5.67 -16.52
N PHE A 145 -7.09 -4.58 -16.21
CA PHE A 145 -7.98 -4.51 -15.03
C PHE A 145 -9.25 -5.33 -15.22
N ASP A 146 -9.79 -5.39 -16.44
CA ASP A 146 -10.91 -6.28 -16.79
C ASP A 146 -10.48 -7.75 -16.62
N TRP A 147 -9.30 -8.15 -17.09
CA TRP A 147 -8.72 -9.49 -16.88
C TRP A 147 -8.57 -9.84 -15.40
N ILE A 148 -8.16 -8.89 -14.56
CA ILE A 148 -8.09 -9.10 -13.09
C ILE A 148 -9.48 -9.41 -12.55
N ARG A 149 -10.49 -8.59 -12.88
CA ARG A 149 -11.87 -8.78 -12.42
C ARG A 149 -12.48 -10.10 -12.90
N ASP A 150 -12.26 -10.46 -14.16
CA ASP A 150 -12.75 -11.72 -14.72
C ASP A 150 -12.10 -12.93 -14.04
N GLY A 151 -10.80 -12.85 -13.76
CA GLY A 151 -10.07 -13.88 -13.04
C GLY A 151 -10.60 -14.09 -11.62
N LEU A 152 -10.87 -13.00 -10.89
CA LEU A 152 -11.46 -13.05 -9.54
C LEU A 152 -12.84 -13.70 -9.51
N ILE A 153 -13.66 -13.45 -10.50
CA ILE A 153 -15.03 -14.04 -10.59
C ILE A 153 -14.96 -15.49 -11.03
N LYS A 154 -14.06 -15.82 -11.95
CA LYS A 154 -13.96 -17.17 -12.52
C LYS A 154 -13.40 -18.18 -11.51
N ASP A 155 -12.29 -17.87 -10.90
CA ASP A 155 -11.60 -18.70 -9.89
C ASP A 155 -10.59 -17.85 -9.13
N ARG A 156 -11.06 -17.22 -8.04
CA ARG A 156 -10.22 -16.30 -7.25
C ARG A 156 -8.95 -16.96 -6.70
N PRO A 157 -9.00 -18.16 -6.11
CA PRO A 157 -7.80 -18.81 -5.60
C PRO A 157 -6.74 -19.08 -6.69
N ASP A 158 -7.14 -19.65 -7.80
CA ASP A 158 -6.24 -19.96 -8.93
C ASP A 158 -5.68 -18.66 -9.55
N PHE A 159 -6.54 -17.63 -9.71
CA PHE A 159 -6.11 -16.35 -10.22
C PHE A 159 -5.05 -15.69 -9.32
N LEU A 160 -5.28 -15.63 -8.00
CA LEU A 160 -4.35 -15.02 -7.05
C LEU A 160 -3.06 -15.82 -6.90
N ASP A 161 -3.11 -17.14 -7.00
CA ASP A 161 -1.90 -17.96 -7.02
C ASP A 161 -1.01 -17.63 -8.23
N LYS A 162 -1.61 -17.54 -9.42
CA LYS A 162 -0.91 -17.14 -10.64
C LYS A 162 -0.43 -15.69 -10.62
N PHE A 163 -1.23 -14.78 -10.05
CA PHE A 163 -0.86 -13.37 -9.89
C PHE A 163 0.37 -13.20 -9.00
N ASN A 164 0.54 -14.04 -7.97
CA ASN A 164 1.72 -14.04 -7.11
C ASN A 164 3.03 -14.24 -7.90
N ALA A 165 3.01 -14.96 -9.02
CA ALA A 165 4.19 -15.12 -9.85
C ALA A 165 4.67 -13.79 -10.47
N LEU A 166 3.74 -12.93 -10.90
CA LEU A 166 4.05 -11.58 -11.37
C LEU A 166 4.46 -10.68 -10.21
N PHE A 167 3.75 -10.77 -9.09
CA PHE A 167 3.98 -9.99 -7.87
C PHE A 167 5.42 -10.14 -7.35
N TYR A 168 5.93 -11.39 -7.29
CA TYR A 168 7.29 -11.69 -6.84
C TYR A 168 8.33 -11.72 -7.98
N GLY A 169 7.92 -11.59 -9.24
CA GLY A 169 8.82 -11.71 -10.38
C GLY A 169 9.40 -13.11 -10.56
N THR A 170 8.74 -14.17 -10.04
CA THR A 170 9.25 -15.55 -10.08
C THR A 170 9.30 -16.12 -11.47
N THR A 171 8.58 -15.56 -12.43
CA THR A 171 8.69 -15.89 -13.86
C THR A 171 10.09 -15.61 -14.43
N HIS A 172 10.80 -14.62 -13.88
CA HIS A 172 12.14 -14.22 -14.28
C HIS A 172 13.21 -14.66 -13.27
N ASN A 173 12.84 -14.75 -11.99
CA ASN A 173 13.71 -15.22 -10.90
C ASN A 173 12.96 -16.25 -10.03
N PRO A 174 12.94 -17.55 -10.40
CA PRO A 174 12.21 -18.59 -9.67
C PRO A 174 12.60 -18.75 -8.21
N GLY A 175 13.77 -18.24 -7.80
CA GLY A 175 14.23 -18.27 -6.41
C GLY A 175 14.01 -16.97 -5.61
N ALA A 176 13.23 -16.03 -6.13
CA ALA A 176 13.03 -14.71 -5.49
C ALA A 176 12.48 -14.80 -4.06
N VAL A 177 11.60 -15.78 -3.81
CA VAL A 177 11.04 -16.09 -2.49
C VAL A 177 10.88 -17.60 -2.33
N SER A 178 10.78 -18.07 -1.07
CA SER A 178 10.47 -19.48 -0.79
C SER A 178 9.00 -19.81 -1.09
N ASP A 179 8.71 -21.08 -1.34
CA ASP A 179 7.32 -21.57 -1.49
C ASP A 179 6.45 -21.26 -0.26
N ALA A 180 7.06 -21.19 0.92
CA ALA A 180 6.33 -20.85 2.15
C ALA A 180 5.84 -19.38 2.14
N ILE A 181 6.68 -18.45 1.71
CA ILE A 181 6.29 -17.03 1.54
C ILE A 181 5.20 -16.91 0.47
N PHE A 182 5.34 -17.61 -0.65
CA PHE A 182 4.35 -17.62 -1.73
C PHE A 182 2.97 -18.08 -1.23
N LYS A 183 2.93 -19.19 -0.48
CA LYS A 183 1.70 -19.72 0.13
C LYS A 183 1.13 -18.80 1.20
N GLN A 184 1.96 -18.19 2.04
CA GLN A 184 1.53 -17.23 3.05
C GLN A 184 0.85 -16.03 2.39
N THR A 185 1.43 -15.49 1.31
CA THR A 185 0.85 -14.37 0.56
C THR A 185 -0.53 -14.71 0.01
N LEU A 186 -0.70 -15.91 -0.55
CA LEU A 186 -1.99 -16.38 -1.03
C LEU A 186 -3.02 -16.48 0.12
N GLN A 187 -2.62 -17.00 1.29
CA GLN A 187 -3.50 -17.07 2.46
C GLN A 187 -3.95 -15.67 2.92
N ILE A 188 -3.02 -14.71 2.98
CA ILE A 188 -3.34 -13.31 3.33
C ILE A 188 -4.33 -12.73 2.31
N ALA A 189 -4.08 -12.92 1.02
CA ALA A 189 -4.93 -12.42 -0.05
C ALA A 189 -6.35 -13.02 -0.02
N LEU A 190 -6.47 -14.30 0.32
CA LEU A 190 -7.77 -15.01 0.40
C LEU A 190 -8.58 -14.64 1.66
N ALA A 191 -7.97 -14.04 2.67
CA ALA A 191 -8.68 -13.54 3.86
C ALA A 191 -9.56 -12.31 3.56
N GLY A 192 -9.28 -11.56 2.50
CA GLY A 192 -10.16 -10.48 2.05
C GLY A 192 -11.47 -10.99 1.44
N SER A 193 -12.54 -10.18 1.46
CA SER A 193 -13.80 -10.52 0.78
C SER A 193 -13.64 -10.48 -0.73
N LEU A 194 -14.41 -11.31 -1.45
CA LEU A 194 -14.46 -11.25 -2.91
C LEU A 194 -14.94 -9.86 -3.39
N LYS A 195 -15.94 -9.30 -2.71
CA LYS A 195 -16.50 -7.98 -3.03
C LYS A 195 -15.46 -6.88 -2.92
N ALA A 196 -14.74 -6.82 -1.79
CA ALA A 196 -13.66 -5.86 -1.57
C ALA A 196 -12.52 -6.03 -2.59
N THR A 197 -12.11 -7.27 -2.83
CA THR A 197 -11.06 -7.60 -3.79
C THR A 197 -11.44 -7.14 -5.20
N TYR A 198 -12.68 -7.36 -5.60
CA TYR A 198 -13.20 -6.98 -6.92
C TYR A 198 -13.38 -5.46 -7.09
N ASP A 199 -14.07 -4.81 -6.13
CA ASP A 199 -14.38 -3.36 -6.24
C ASP A 199 -13.12 -2.50 -6.13
N SER A 200 -12.16 -2.92 -5.32
CA SER A 200 -10.88 -2.20 -5.19
C SER A 200 -10.09 -2.13 -6.50
N VAL A 201 -10.39 -3.01 -7.48
CA VAL A 201 -9.76 -2.92 -8.80
C VAL A 201 -10.08 -1.58 -9.47
N ALA A 202 -11.36 -1.13 -9.42
CA ALA A 202 -11.71 0.20 -9.92
C ALA A 202 -11.03 1.31 -9.10
N ALA A 203 -11.03 1.19 -7.77
CA ALA A 203 -10.42 2.20 -6.92
C ALA A 203 -8.95 2.43 -7.31
N PHE A 204 -8.11 1.38 -7.31
CA PHE A 204 -6.68 1.57 -7.57
C PHE A 204 -6.33 1.84 -9.03
N SER A 205 -7.15 1.42 -9.99
CA SER A 205 -6.86 1.62 -11.40
C SER A 205 -7.38 2.94 -11.95
N GLU A 206 -8.58 3.37 -11.56
CA GLU A 206 -9.32 4.45 -12.20
C GLU A 206 -9.24 5.80 -11.43
N THR A 207 -8.76 5.77 -10.16
CA THR A 207 -8.65 7.00 -9.37
C THR A 207 -7.48 7.85 -9.88
N ASP A 208 -7.78 9.10 -10.19
CA ASP A 208 -6.80 10.12 -10.56
C ASP A 208 -6.31 10.85 -9.30
N PHE A 209 -5.03 10.64 -8.94
CA PHE A 209 -4.38 11.28 -7.81
C PHE A 209 -3.51 12.47 -8.21
N ARG A 210 -3.55 12.93 -9.48
CA ARG A 210 -2.69 14.04 -9.92
C ARG A 210 -2.91 15.31 -9.12
N GLU A 211 -4.15 15.59 -8.70
CA GLU A 211 -4.43 16.71 -7.80
C GLU A 211 -3.95 16.44 -6.37
N ASP A 212 -4.05 15.18 -5.89
CA ASP A 212 -3.56 14.81 -4.55
C ASP A 212 -2.02 14.98 -4.45
N MET A 213 -1.26 14.77 -5.53
CA MET A 213 0.19 14.98 -5.53
C MET A 213 0.60 16.41 -5.17
N LYS A 214 -0.25 17.41 -5.43
CA LYS A 214 0.01 18.82 -5.09
C LYS A 214 0.02 19.08 -3.58
N ALA A 215 -0.59 18.20 -2.80
CA ALA A 215 -0.62 18.31 -1.33
C ALA A 215 0.65 17.79 -0.64
N PHE A 216 1.57 17.17 -1.38
CA PHE A 216 2.83 16.65 -0.83
C PHE A 216 3.83 17.78 -0.60
N THR A 217 3.74 18.45 0.54
CA THR A 217 4.63 19.54 0.96
C THR A 217 5.72 19.08 1.95
N MET A 218 5.61 17.87 2.47
CA MET A 218 6.56 17.23 3.37
C MET A 218 7.65 16.48 2.61
N PRO A 219 8.80 16.17 3.25
CA PRO A 219 9.81 15.27 2.68
C PRO A 219 9.15 13.97 2.20
N THR A 220 9.42 13.61 0.94
CA THR A 220 8.80 12.45 0.30
C THR A 220 9.86 11.55 -0.35
N LEU A 221 9.79 10.25 -0.04
CA LEU A 221 10.61 9.21 -0.64
C LEU A 221 9.74 8.34 -1.55
N ILE A 222 10.20 8.09 -2.76
CA ILE A 222 9.57 7.15 -3.70
C ILE A 222 10.55 6.01 -3.92
N ILE A 223 10.12 4.77 -3.66
CA ILE A 223 10.90 3.56 -3.90
C ILE A 223 10.15 2.69 -4.89
N HIS A 224 10.81 2.28 -5.97
CA HIS A 224 10.17 1.48 -7.02
C HIS A 224 11.16 0.45 -7.59
N GLY A 225 10.67 -0.72 -7.99
CA GLY A 225 11.47 -1.69 -8.73
C GLY A 225 11.48 -1.37 -10.23
N ASP A 226 12.64 -1.43 -10.88
CA ASP A 226 12.71 -1.20 -12.33
C ASP A 226 12.24 -2.40 -13.16
N ALA A 227 12.05 -3.57 -12.52
CA ALA A 227 11.45 -4.77 -13.12
C ALA A 227 10.01 -5.04 -12.62
N ASP A 228 9.33 -4.02 -12.09
CA ASP A 228 7.95 -4.12 -11.63
C ASP A 228 6.98 -4.29 -12.81
N GLN A 229 6.42 -5.50 -12.94
CA GLN A 229 5.48 -5.87 -14.01
C GLN A 229 4.02 -5.68 -13.61
N VAL A 230 3.76 -5.38 -12.33
CA VAL A 230 2.40 -5.16 -11.80
C VAL A 230 2.05 -3.67 -11.88
N VAL A 231 2.95 -2.82 -11.39
CA VAL A 231 2.81 -1.36 -11.42
C VAL A 231 4.05 -0.76 -12.10
N PRO A 232 4.04 -0.55 -13.42
CA PRO A 232 5.21 -0.05 -14.15
C PRO A 232 5.70 1.30 -13.61
N PRO A 233 6.99 1.45 -13.27
CA PRO A 233 7.52 2.69 -12.70
C PRO A 233 7.41 3.89 -13.65
N GLU A 234 7.41 3.67 -14.97
CA GLU A 234 7.23 4.70 -15.98
C GLU A 234 5.85 5.35 -15.91
N ALA A 235 4.83 4.54 -15.67
CA ALA A 235 3.45 4.99 -15.58
C ALA A 235 3.12 5.67 -14.24
N THR A 236 3.92 5.42 -13.20
CA THR A 236 3.55 5.74 -11.82
C THR A 236 4.68 6.42 -11.05
N GLY A 237 5.61 5.67 -10.45
CA GLY A 237 6.62 6.21 -9.53
C GLY A 237 7.51 7.32 -10.11
N LYS A 238 7.91 7.23 -11.39
CA LYS A 238 8.68 8.29 -12.08
C LYS A 238 7.84 9.55 -12.29
N LEU A 239 6.57 9.40 -12.61
CA LEU A 239 5.65 10.54 -12.78
C LEU A 239 5.32 11.18 -11.42
N ALA A 240 5.08 10.38 -10.39
CA ALA A 240 4.89 10.89 -9.03
C ALA A 240 6.12 11.72 -8.58
N HIS A 241 7.33 11.22 -8.85
CA HIS A 241 8.57 11.98 -8.58
C HIS A 241 8.63 13.30 -9.33
N ALA A 242 8.24 13.32 -10.59
CA ALA A 242 8.22 14.55 -11.39
C ALA A 242 7.19 15.57 -10.87
N MET A 243 6.10 15.10 -10.25
CA MET A 243 5.03 15.96 -9.75
C MET A 243 5.27 16.44 -8.30
N ILE A 244 5.92 15.64 -7.46
CA ILE A 244 6.17 15.97 -6.04
C ILE A 244 7.52 16.68 -5.92
N ARG A 245 7.47 17.99 -5.76
CA ARG A 245 8.68 18.83 -5.66
C ARG A 245 9.54 18.42 -4.46
N GLY A 246 10.83 18.15 -4.74
CA GLY A 246 11.81 17.80 -3.70
C GLY A 246 11.72 16.35 -3.21
N SER A 247 10.88 15.53 -3.82
CA SER A 247 10.89 14.09 -3.53
C SER A 247 12.22 13.44 -3.94
N VAL A 248 12.55 12.33 -3.31
CA VAL A 248 13.68 11.48 -3.67
C VAL A 248 13.16 10.21 -4.31
N LEU A 249 13.66 9.87 -5.50
CA LEU A 249 13.33 8.61 -6.19
C LEU A 249 14.50 7.61 -6.03
N LYS A 250 14.18 6.41 -5.55
CA LYS A 250 15.09 5.26 -5.54
C LYS A 250 14.53 4.15 -6.42
N LEU A 251 15.22 3.84 -7.51
CA LEU A 251 14.90 2.68 -8.35
C LEU A 251 15.79 1.52 -7.95
N TYR A 252 15.17 0.38 -7.63
CA TYR A 252 15.88 -0.85 -7.28
C TYR A 252 16.04 -1.72 -8.51
N SER A 253 17.30 -1.96 -8.89
CA SER A 253 17.61 -2.70 -10.11
C SER A 253 17.19 -4.16 -10.02
N GLY A 254 16.42 -4.62 -11.01
CA GLY A 254 15.89 -5.98 -11.09
C GLY A 254 14.78 -6.29 -10.08
N ALA A 255 14.37 -5.32 -9.26
CA ALA A 255 13.36 -5.55 -8.24
C ALA A 255 11.95 -5.65 -8.85
N PRO A 256 11.17 -6.70 -8.49
CA PRO A 256 9.78 -6.85 -8.88
C PRO A 256 8.86 -5.97 -8.01
N HIS A 257 7.53 -6.11 -8.21
CA HIS A 257 6.54 -5.37 -7.42
C HIS A 257 6.71 -5.59 -5.90
N ALA A 258 6.93 -6.83 -5.48
CA ALA A 258 7.08 -7.22 -4.08
C ALA A 258 8.47 -6.88 -3.48
N LEU A 259 9.09 -5.76 -3.89
CA LEU A 259 10.43 -5.38 -3.44
C LEU A 259 10.59 -5.28 -1.92
N VAL A 260 9.53 -4.97 -1.19
CA VAL A 260 9.53 -4.93 0.29
C VAL A 260 9.84 -6.30 0.92
N THR A 261 9.65 -7.38 0.16
CA THR A 261 9.99 -8.75 0.56
C THR A 261 11.27 -9.22 -0.11
N THR A 262 11.37 -9.07 -1.44
CA THR A 262 12.51 -9.60 -2.23
C THR A 262 13.80 -8.80 -2.00
N HIS A 263 13.70 -7.51 -1.70
CA HIS A 263 14.80 -6.59 -1.44
C HIS A 263 14.71 -6.00 -0.01
N LYS A 264 14.19 -6.79 0.92
CA LYS A 264 13.83 -6.38 2.27
C LYS A 264 14.92 -5.61 3.00
N ASP A 265 16.15 -6.10 2.98
CA ASP A 265 17.24 -5.51 3.76
C ASP A 265 17.63 -4.13 3.21
N GLN A 266 17.71 -3.99 1.89
CA GLN A 266 17.92 -2.71 1.22
C GLN A 266 16.76 -1.75 1.50
N TYR A 267 15.51 -2.23 1.38
CA TYR A 267 14.32 -1.45 1.65
C TYR A 267 14.28 -0.92 3.08
N ASN A 268 14.54 -1.79 4.06
CA ASN A 268 14.56 -1.42 5.47
C ASN A 268 15.66 -0.38 5.78
N ALA A 269 16.86 -0.56 5.20
CA ALA A 269 17.97 0.38 5.39
C ALA A 269 17.67 1.76 4.79
N ASP A 270 17.14 1.80 3.56
CA ASP A 270 16.80 3.04 2.87
C ASP A 270 15.66 3.79 3.56
N LEU A 271 14.62 3.07 3.98
CA LEU A 271 13.50 3.64 4.71
C LEU A 271 13.94 4.17 6.08
N LEU A 272 14.78 3.42 6.81
CA LEU A 272 15.30 3.86 8.11
C LEU A 272 16.17 5.12 7.97
N ALA A 273 17.03 5.19 6.96
CA ALA A 273 17.85 6.38 6.69
C ALA A 273 16.96 7.60 6.41
N PHE A 274 15.89 7.44 5.63
CA PHE A 274 14.93 8.49 5.36
C PHE A 274 14.12 8.89 6.61
N CYS A 275 13.74 7.95 7.45
CA CYS A 275 13.02 8.26 8.69
C CYS A 275 13.87 9.12 9.64
N LYS A 276 15.18 8.92 9.66
CA LYS A 276 16.14 9.60 10.55
C LYS A 276 16.73 10.90 9.98
N SER A 277 16.50 11.22 8.70
CA SER A 277 17.01 12.43 8.02
C SER A 277 16.36 13.73 8.51
#